data_2bb9a7b81ccbc864721bb50ea8a805c2
#
_entry.id   2bb9a7b81ccbc864721bb50ea8a805c2
#
_cell.length_a   1.000
_cell.length_b   1.000
_cell.length_c   1.000
_cell.angle_alpha   90.00
_cell.angle_beta   90.00
_cell.angle_gamma   90.00
#
_symmetry.space_group_name_H-M   'P 1'
#
loop_
_entity.id
_entity.type
_entity.pdbx_description
1 polymer ?
#
loop_
_entity_poly.entity_id
_entity_poly.type
_entity_poly.pdbx_seq_one_letter_code
_entity_poly.pdbx_strand_id
1 'polypeptide(L)'
;LNSKAFITCFGGAAMSGKTYQGLMRFLWYVDKPNFSGYVVRKNATDFKKGGGAFEEAIKMFKAYEPRMTYTKQPMQITFPSGATINFIGLDGSSGMDSIQGIQITCAMVDEATHLSEEEISWLITRLRATSDDIEPCIWLTCNPSPDHFLCKWLSEYYLYPLGSMVDGELVEGRPIPERNGDTRYFLRIGNELKWSSSCDELYNNYKDLFPKDLNGKSTCRPQSFCFIGATCLDNPKMLEKNPNYVAQLASSPRVKMERLLKGNWFAREEESGYFKRSWTPLINDVDYSKVKRYVRAFDIAYSVPSETNPFPDYTASVLMAKMQDDSYVVIHAERVHKRAGDVEDYVFSVIKKDLEYYKGKYQAYLPQDPSA
;
A
#
# COMPACT_ATOMS: atom_id res chain seq x y z
N LEU A 1 18.60 0.81 -6.00
CA LEU A 1 19.15 -0.55 -6.19
C LEU A 1 19.92 -1.07 -4.96
N ASN A 2 20.48 -0.21 -4.12
CA ASN A 2 21.37 -0.61 -3.02
C ASN A 2 20.65 -0.87 -1.68
N SER A 3 19.31 -0.86 -1.64
CA SER A 3 18.59 -1.18 -0.41
C SER A 3 18.89 -2.61 0.03
N LYS A 4 19.32 -2.78 1.29
CA LYS A 4 19.51 -4.07 1.96
C LYS A 4 18.33 -4.40 2.88
N ALA A 5 17.24 -3.63 2.81
CA ALA A 5 16.06 -3.89 3.61
C ALA A 5 15.44 -5.24 3.27
N PHE A 6 14.92 -5.92 4.28
CA PHE A 6 14.19 -7.18 4.14
C PHE A 6 13.01 -7.04 3.17
N ILE A 7 12.23 -5.96 3.30
CA ILE A 7 11.19 -5.58 2.34
C ILE A 7 11.61 -4.29 1.65
N THR A 8 11.76 -4.30 0.33
CA THR A 8 11.91 -3.08 -0.47
C THR A 8 10.69 -2.88 -1.33
N CYS A 9 9.90 -1.82 -1.07
CA CYS A 9 8.77 -1.42 -1.91
C CYS A 9 9.25 -0.41 -2.94
N PHE A 10 9.28 -0.81 -4.21
CA PHE A 10 9.61 0.04 -5.34
C PHE A 10 8.31 0.49 -6.01
N GLY A 11 7.74 1.57 -5.49
CA GLY A 11 6.46 2.10 -5.90
C GLY A 11 6.61 3.42 -6.64
N GLY A 12 5.59 3.79 -7.41
CA GLY A 12 5.56 5.08 -8.09
C GLY A 12 4.98 5.03 -9.48
N ALA A 13 5.30 6.02 -10.30
CA ALA A 13 4.72 6.23 -11.61
C ALA A 13 5.02 5.09 -12.61
N ALA A 14 4.20 4.98 -13.64
CA ALA A 14 4.44 4.05 -14.73
C ALA A 14 5.73 4.39 -15.48
N MET A 15 6.33 3.40 -16.16
CA MET A 15 7.57 3.52 -16.96
C MET A 15 8.82 4.00 -16.19
N SER A 16 8.81 4.00 -14.86
CA SER A 16 10.01 4.27 -14.04
C SER A 16 11.03 3.11 -14.03
N GLY A 17 10.76 2.00 -14.74
CA GLY A 17 11.67 0.86 -14.84
C GLY A 17 11.63 -0.13 -13.68
N LYS A 18 10.59 -0.11 -12.86
CA LYS A 18 10.45 -0.92 -11.63
C LYS A 18 10.67 -2.42 -11.88
N THR A 19 9.94 -3.01 -12.82
CA THR A 19 10.06 -4.44 -13.16
C THR A 19 11.47 -4.78 -13.63
N TYR A 20 12.06 -3.96 -14.50
CA TYR A 20 13.42 -4.16 -15.00
C TYR A 20 14.44 -4.12 -13.86
N GLN A 21 14.36 -3.13 -12.98
CA GLN A 21 15.27 -3.01 -11.83
C GLN A 21 15.06 -4.13 -10.79
N GLY A 22 13.81 -4.56 -10.58
CA GLY A 22 13.52 -5.71 -9.73
C GLY A 22 14.17 -6.98 -10.25
N LEU A 23 14.10 -7.24 -11.57
CA LEU A 23 14.78 -8.36 -12.21
C LEU A 23 16.31 -8.26 -12.10
N MET A 24 16.88 -7.07 -12.31
CA MET A 24 18.33 -6.85 -12.18
C MET A 24 18.87 -7.21 -10.80
N ARG A 25 18.09 -7.07 -9.73
CA ARG A 25 18.55 -7.41 -8.38
C ARG A 25 18.90 -8.88 -8.22
N PHE A 26 18.26 -9.78 -8.96
CA PHE A 26 18.61 -11.19 -8.94
C PHE A 26 20.05 -11.45 -9.41
N LEU A 27 20.61 -10.58 -10.28
CA LEU A 27 21.99 -10.72 -10.75
C LEU A 27 23.05 -10.71 -9.63
N TRP A 28 22.72 -10.18 -8.45
CA TRP A 28 23.62 -10.21 -7.29
C TRP A 28 23.79 -11.61 -6.68
N TYR A 29 22.90 -12.54 -7.05
CA TYR A 29 22.80 -13.85 -6.41
C TYR A 29 22.95 -15.02 -7.40
N VAL A 30 22.92 -14.75 -8.72
CA VAL A 30 22.91 -15.82 -9.74
C VAL A 30 24.19 -16.65 -9.81
N ASP A 31 25.28 -16.18 -9.22
CA ASP A 31 26.54 -16.93 -9.12
C ASP A 31 26.58 -17.89 -7.90
N LYS A 32 25.55 -17.86 -7.05
CA LYS A 32 25.46 -18.65 -5.82
C LYS A 32 24.63 -19.92 -6.05
N PRO A 33 25.22 -21.13 -5.86
CA PRO A 33 24.57 -22.39 -6.27
C PRO A 33 23.24 -22.68 -5.60
N ASN A 34 23.08 -22.25 -4.36
CA ASN A 34 21.88 -22.52 -3.56
C ASN A 34 20.80 -21.41 -3.69
N PHE A 35 20.99 -20.45 -4.61
CA PHE A 35 20.03 -19.36 -4.79
C PHE A 35 18.77 -19.86 -5.50
N SER A 36 17.62 -19.59 -4.88
CA SER A 36 16.29 -19.85 -5.43
C SER A 36 15.46 -18.58 -5.40
N GLY A 37 15.44 -17.86 -6.51
CA GLY A 37 14.67 -16.64 -6.71
C GLY A 37 13.27 -16.90 -7.24
N TYR A 38 12.30 -16.08 -6.85
CA TYR A 38 10.92 -16.15 -7.33
C TYR A 38 10.42 -14.81 -7.81
N VAL A 39 9.87 -14.77 -9.02
CA VAL A 39 9.11 -13.64 -9.54
C VAL A 39 7.63 -14.01 -9.46
N VAL A 40 6.88 -13.22 -8.73
CA VAL A 40 5.49 -13.50 -8.35
C VAL A 40 4.57 -12.43 -8.93
N ARG A 41 3.47 -12.82 -9.53
CA ARG A 41 2.32 -11.98 -9.91
C ARG A 41 1.03 -12.60 -9.42
N LYS A 42 -0.07 -11.86 -9.47
CA LYS A 42 -1.40 -12.43 -9.21
C LYS A 42 -1.69 -13.59 -10.17
N ASN A 43 -1.54 -13.36 -11.47
CA ASN A 43 -1.83 -14.37 -12.52
C ASN A 43 -0.53 -14.80 -13.22
N ALA A 44 -0.26 -16.11 -13.27
CA ALA A 44 0.89 -16.65 -14.01
C ALA A 44 0.82 -16.40 -15.53
N THR A 45 -0.40 -16.28 -16.08
CA THR A 45 -0.62 -16.02 -17.51
C THR A 45 -0.08 -14.66 -17.96
N ASP A 46 0.04 -13.68 -17.05
CA ASP A 46 0.55 -12.35 -17.36
C ASP A 46 2.05 -12.35 -17.70
N PHE A 47 2.80 -13.36 -17.25
CA PHE A 47 4.18 -13.56 -17.64
C PHE A 47 4.37 -14.02 -19.10
N LYS A 48 3.34 -14.67 -19.67
CA LYS A 48 3.37 -15.25 -21.04
C LYS A 48 2.99 -14.23 -22.13
N LYS A 49 2.52 -13.05 -21.75
CA LYS A 49 2.18 -11.98 -22.69
C LYS A 49 3.45 -11.49 -23.39
N GLY A 50 3.36 -11.20 -24.69
CA GLY A 50 4.48 -10.64 -25.44
C GLY A 50 5.03 -9.37 -24.80
N GLY A 51 6.34 -9.29 -24.58
CA GLY A 51 6.99 -8.22 -23.80
C GLY A 51 6.77 -8.31 -22.28
N GLY A 52 6.28 -9.43 -21.77
CA GLY A 52 6.08 -9.67 -20.34
C GLY A 52 7.39 -9.86 -19.57
N ALA A 53 7.29 -9.83 -18.23
CA ALA A 53 8.46 -9.88 -17.35
C ALA A 53 9.33 -11.13 -17.57
N PHE A 54 8.79 -12.27 -17.99
CA PHE A 54 9.55 -13.48 -18.28
C PHE A 54 10.45 -13.33 -19.54
N GLU A 55 9.91 -12.77 -20.61
CA GLU A 55 10.70 -12.51 -21.82
C GLU A 55 11.80 -11.47 -21.59
N GLU A 56 11.47 -10.41 -20.83
CA GLU A 56 12.47 -9.39 -20.45
C GLU A 56 13.58 -9.99 -19.56
N ALA A 57 13.22 -10.87 -18.63
CA ALA A 57 14.19 -11.60 -17.80
C ALA A 57 15.12 -12.48 -18.66
N ILE A 58 14.56 -13.23 -19.63
CA ILE A 58 15.37 -14.06 -20.53
C ILE A 58 16.37 -13.19 -21.30
N LYS A 59 15.93 -12.05 -21.88
CA LYS A 59 16.81 -11.13 -22.60
C LYS A 59 17.93 -10.59 -21.71
N MET A 60 17.56 -10.10 -20.52
CA MET A 60 18.49 -9.53 -19.55
C MET A 60 19.52 -10.55 -19.07
N PHE A 61 19.06 -11.69 -18.60
CA PHE A 61 19.92 -12.70 -17.99
C PHE A 61 20.80 -13.42 -19.03
N LYS A 62 20.29 -13.59 -20.26
CA LYS A 62 21.13 -14.14 -21.35
C LYS A 62 22.21 -13.18 -21.82
N ALA A 63 21.97 -11.87 -21.72
CA ALA A 63 23.01 -10.87 -21.97
C ALA A 63 24.10 -10.87 -20.89
N TYR A 64 23.75 -11.20 -19.63
CA TYR A 64 24.70 -11.31 -18.52
C TYR A 64 25.44 -12.65 -18.54
N GLU A 65 24.73 -13.78 -18.68
CA GLU A 65 25.29 -15.14 -18.70
C GLU A 65 24.71 -15.90 -19.93
N PRO A 66 25.42 -15.93 -21.05
CA PRO A 66 24.94 -16.58 -22.29
C PRO A 66 24.66 -18.09 -22.17
N ARG A 67 25.29 -18.77 -21.19
CA ARG A 67 25.12 -20.22 -20.96
C ARG A 67 23.90 -20.56 -20.13
N MET A 68 23.18 -19.54 -19.62
CA MET A 68 21.92 -19.81 -18.88
C MET A 68 20.92 -20.54 -19.74
N THR A 69 20.10 -21.36 -19.12
CA THR A 69 19.00 -22.09 -19.77
C THR A 69 17.65 -21.66 -19.21
N TYR A 70 16.59 -21.95 -19.93
CA TYR A 70 15.25 -21.69 -19.43
C TYR A 70 14.23 -22.71 -19.92
N THR A 71 13.16 -22.88 -19.13
CA THR A 71 11.97 -23.65 -19.49
C THR A 71 10.74 -22.72 -19.51
N LYS A 72 9.78 -23.03 -20.34
CA LYS A 72 8.50 -22.28 -20.42
C LYS A 72 7.39 -22.93 -19.60
N GLN A 73 7.57 -24.17 -19.18
CA GLN A 73 6.61 -24.93 -18.38
C GLN A 73 7.34 -26.02 -17.59
N PRO A 74 7.58 -25.80 -16.28
CA PRO A 74 7.38 -24.54 -15.54
C PRO A 74 8.22 -23.39 -16.08
N MET A 75 7.82 -22.14 -15.83
CA MET A 75 8.59 -20.96 -16.21
C MET A 75 9.76 -20.79 -15.22
N GLN A 76 10.94 -21.20 -15.66
CA GLN A 76 12.16 -21.20 -14.84
C GLN A 76 13.37 -20.82 -15.68
N ILE A 77 14.27 -20.06 -15.08
CA ILE A 77 15.61 -19.75 -15.60
C ILE A 77 16.64 -20.41 -14.69
N THR A 78 17.62 -21.09 -15.28
CA THR A 78 18.69 -21.79 -14.56
C THR A 78 20.04 -21.28 -15.04
N PHE A 79 20.90 -20.93 -14.08
CA PHE A 79 22.26 -20.46 -14.32
C PHE A 79 23.26 -21.59 -14.19
N PRO A 80 24.48 -21.49 -14.80
CA PRO A 80 25.52 -22.49 -14.69
C PRO A 80 25.98 -22.79 -13.25
N SER A 81 25.79 -21.83 -12.34
CA SER A 81 26.02 -21.97 -10.91
C SER A 81 25.07 -22.97 -10.22
N GLY A 82 23.94 -23.29 -10.84
CA GLY A 82 22.82 -24.00 -10.22
C GLY A 82 21.74 -23.07 -9.64
N ALA A 83 21.97 -21.75 -9.61
CA ALA A 83 20.97 -20.78 -9.21
C ALA A 83 19.74 -20.84 -10.13
N THR A 84 18.55 -20.68 -9.54
CA THR A 84 17.30 -20.70 -10.29
C THR A 84 16.46 -19.47 -10.03
N ILE A 85 15.71 -19.02 -11.04
CA ILE A 85 14.68 -17.99 -10.91
C ILE A 85 13.38 -18.54 -11.49
N ASN A 86 12.36 -18.62 -10.66
CA ASN A 86 11.06 -19.20 -10.95
C ASN A 86 10.01 -18.11 -11.11
N PHE A 87 9.06 -18.27 -12.05
CA PHE A 87 7.97 -17.33 -12.31
C PHE A 87 6.64 -18.01 -11.99
N ILE A 88 5.90 -17.49 -11.02
CA ILE A 88 4.69 -18.11 -10.49
C ILE A 88 3.55 -17.11 -10.34
N GLY A 89 2.31 -17.62 -10.40
CA GLY A 89 1.11 -16.86 -10.05
C GLY A 89 0.59 -17.26 -8.67
N LEU A 90 0.05 -16.27 -7.92
CA LEU A 90 -0.66 -16.50 -6.66
C LEU A 90 -2.16 -16.30 -6.84
N ASP A 91 -2.77 -16.99 -7.80
CA ASP A 91 -4.21 -16.87 -8.03
C ASP A 91 -5.00 -17.76 -7.06
N GLY A 92 -5.65 -17.12 -6.08
CA GLY A 92 -6.49 -17.77 -5.08
C GLY A 92 -5.77 -18.73 -4.13
N SER A 93 -6.53 -19.54 -3.41
CA SER A 93 -6.00 -20.54 -2.47
C SER A 93 -5.10 -21.58 -3.13
N SER A 94 -5.43 -22.01 -4.38
CA SER A 94 -4.61 -22.94 -5.15
C SER A 94 -3.21 -22.39 -5.47
N GLY A 95 -3.08 -21.08 -5.66
CA GLY A 95 -1.79 -20.42 -5.86
C GLY A 95 -0.93 -20.44 -4.59
N MET A 96 -1.54 -20.17 -3.43
CA MET A 96 -0.85 -20.25 -2.13
C MET A 96 -0.44 -21.70 -1.81
N ASP A 97 -1.29 -22.67 -2.09
CA ASP A 97 -0.99 -24.09 -1.88
C ASP A 97 0.16 -24.58 -2.80
N SER A 98 0.26 -24.05 -4.02
CA SER A 98 1.31 -24.44 -4.97
C SER A 98 2.72 -24.11 -4.51
N ILE A 99 2.90 -23.13 -3.63
CA ILE A 99 4.18 -22.76 -3.04
C ILE A 99 4.33 -23.23 -1.58
N GLN A 100 3.37 -24.02 -1.10
CA GLN A 100 3.50 -24.69 0.20
C GLN A 100 4.65 -25.70 0.16
N GLY A 101 5.57 -25.59 1.12
CA GLY A 101 6.76 -26.43 1.18
C GLY A 101 7.95 -25.96 0.32
N ILE A 102 7.78 -24.96 -0.53
CA ILE A 102 8.87 -24.38 -1.30
C ILE A 102 9.72 -23.47 -0.40
N GLN A 103 11.02 -23.51 -0.61
CA GLN A 103 11.98 -22.62 0.00
C GLN A 103 12.37 -21.53 -0.99
N ILE A 104 12.14 -20.29 -0.60
CA ILE A 104 12.42 -19.10 -1.41
C ILE A 104 13.55 -18.34 -0.74
N THR A 105 14.62 -18.05 -1.47
CA THR A 105 15.70 -17.23 -0.94
C THR A 105 15.37 -15.74 -1.07
N CYS A 106 14.99 -15.32 -2.27
CA CYS A 106 14.54 -13.94 -2.53
C CYS A 106 13.32 -13.96 -3.44
N ALA A 107 12.37 -13.08 -3.18
CA ALA A 107 11.19 -12.91 -4.00
C ALA A 107 11.08 -11.49 -4.59
N MET A 108 10.57 -11.41 -5.80
CA MET A 108 10.09 -10.18 -6.41
C MET A 108 8.60 -10.33 -6.66
N VAL A 109 7.79 -9.51 -6.03
CA VAL A 109 6.36 -9.41 -6.33
C VAL A 109 6.15 -8.27 -7.31
N ASP A 110 5.86 -8.61 -8.55
CA ASP A 110 5.61 -7.63 -9.60
C ASP A 110 4.11 -7.29 -9.65
N GLU A 111 3.79 -6.00 -9.74
CA GLU A 111 2.43 -5.48 -9.59
C GLU A 111 1.80 -5.84 -8.23
N ALA A 112 2.56 -5.62 -7.15
CA ALA A 112 2.21 -6.02 -5.78
C ALA A 112 0.85 -5.49 -5.30
N THR A 113 0.33 -4.40 -5.87
CA THR A 113 -1.01 -3.88 -5.57
C THR A 113 -2.16 -4.75 -6.10
N HIS A 114 -1.88 -5.84 -6.79
CA HIS A 114 -2.87 -6.84 -7.16
C HIS A 114 -2.98 -7.99 -6.14
N LEU A 115 -2.09 -8.06 -5.15
CA LEU A 115 -2.10 -9.07 -4.10
C LEU A 115 -2.58 -8.46 -2.78
N SER A 116 -3.26 -9.27 -1.97
CA SER A 116 -3.69 -8.88 -0.63
C SER A 116 -2.52 -8.84 0.37
N GLU A 117 -2.73 -8.21 1.52
CA GLU A 117 -1.76 -8.23 2.63
C GLU A 117 -1.51 -9.66 3.13
N GLU A 118 -2.53 -10.51 3.13
CA GLU A 118 -2.44 -11.91 3.52
C GLU A 118 -1.54 -12.70 2.57
N GLU A 119 -1.73 -12.57 1.26
CA GLU A 119 -0.91 -13.25 0.24
C GLU A 119 0.56 -12.84 0.32
N ILE A 120 0.85 -11.56 0.52
CA ILE A 120 2.23 -11.07 0.69
C ILE A 120 2.82 -11.52 2.04
N SER A 121 2.06 -11.46 3.11
CA SER A 121 2.49 -11.93 4.43
C SER A 121 2.80 -13.43 4.40
N TRP A 122 1.96 -14.22 3.72
CA TRP A 122 2.19 -15.65 3.57
C TRP A 122 3.46 -15.95 2.74
N LEU A 123 3.71 -15.21 1.64
CA LEU A 123 4.95 -15.32 0.87
C LEU A 123 6.19 -15.01 1.71
N ILE A 124 6.11 -14.01 2.58
CA ILE A 124 7.19 -13.66 3.52
C ILE A 124 7.55 -14.84 4.43
N THR A 125 6.57 -15.64 4.85
CA THR A 125 6.85 -16.83 5.70
C THR A 125 7.66 -17.92 4.99
N ARG A 126 7.77 -17.87 3.65
CA ARG A 126 8.52 -18.81 2.83
C ARG A 126 9.96 -18.37 2.56
N LEU A 127 10.28 -17.11 2.91
CA LEU A 127 11.63 -16.59 2.73
C LEU A 127 12.58 -17.20 3.75
N ARG A 128 13.58 -17.93 3.28
CA ARG A 128 14.56 -18.61 4.12
C ARG A 128 15.93 -18.56 3.47
N ALA A 129 16.96 -18.26 4.26
CA ALA A 129 18.35 -18.45 3.81
C ALA A 129 18.67 -19.94 3.69
N THR A 130 19.36 -20.31 2.62
CA THR A 130 19.93 -21.65 2.42
C THR A 130 21.43 -21.67 2.66
N SER A 131 22.03 -20.50 2.80
CA SER A 131 23.45 -20.28 3.05
C SER A 131 23.64 -18.97 3.81
N ASP A 132 24.72 -18.85 4.55
CA ASP A 132 25.01 -17.68 5.38
C ASP A 132 25.36 -16.42 4.56
N ASP A 133 25.61 -16.57 3.27
CA ASP A 133 26.01 -15.50 2.36
C ASP A 133 24.85 -14.87 1.56
N ILE A 134 23.60 -15.31 1.81
CA ILE A 134 22.40 -14.75 1.19
C ILE A 134 21.36 -14.42 2.25
N GLU A 135 21.13 -13.13 2.45
CA GLU A 135 20.03 -12.66 3.30
C GLU A 135 18.70 -12.73 2.53
N PRO A 136 17.68 -13.39 3.08
CA PRO A 136 16.36 -13.43 2.47
C PRO A 136 15.78 -12.03 2.33
N CYS A 137 15.14 -11.76 1.19
CA CYS A 137 14.52 -10.46 0.96
C CYS A 137 13.35 -10.56 -0.01
N ILE A 138 12.50 -9.53 0.00
CA ILE A 138 11.38 -9.39 -0.92
C ILE A 138 11.33 -7.99 -1.50
N TRP A 139 11.10 -7.90 -2.81
CA TRP A 139 10.93 -6.66 -3.54
C TRP A 139 9.51 -6.58 -4.07
N LEU A 140 8.83 -5.47 -3.76
CA LEU A 140 7.47 -5.21 -4.18
C LEU A 140 7.50 -4.12 -5.23
N THR A 141 7.24 -4.44 -6.50
CA THR A 141 7.06 -3.39 -7.52
C THR A 141 5.58 -3.08 -7.67
N CYS A 142 5.21 -1.82 -7.71
CA CYS A 142 3.80 -1.44 -7.80
C CYS A 142 3.57 -0.02 -8.34
N ASN A 143 2.35 0.23 -8.80
CA ASN A 143 1.83 1.56 -9.03
C ASN A 143 0.99 2.01 -7.81
N PRO A 144 0.83 3.33 -7.58
CA PRO A 144 0.01 3.83 -6.49
C PRO A 144 -1.42 3.30 -6.52
N SER A 145 -1.91 2.85 -5.36
CA SER A 145 -3.28 2.40 -5.15
C SER A 145 -3.77 2.84 -3.77
N PRO A 146 -4.78 3.73 -3.69
CA PRO A 146 -5.20 4.33 -2.42
C PRO A 146 -5.88 3.37 -1.46
N ASP A 147 -6.45 2.28 -1.97
CA ASP A 147 -7.20 1.30 -1.18
C ASP A 147 -6.36 0.09 -0.77
N HIS A 148 -5.12 0.03 -1.26
CA HIS A 148 -4.22 -1.08 -0.97
C HIS A 148 -3.50 -0.88 0.39
N PHE A 149 -3.23 -1.96 1.13
CA PHE A 149 -2.56 -1.91 2.44
C PHE A 149 -1.18 -1.22 2.38
N LEU A 150 -0.45 -1.32 1.27
CA LEU A 150 0.81 -0.61 1.08
C LEU A 150 0.65 0.91 1.18
N CYS A 151 -0.48 1.48 0.72
CA CYS A 151 -0.75 2.89 0.90
C CYS A 151 -0.77 3.27 2.39
N LYS A 152 -1.40 2.45 3.23
CA LYS A 152 -1.40 2.63 4.69
C LYS A 152 0.01 2.55 5.28
N TRP A 153 0.82 1.57 4.87
CA TRP A 153 2.20 1.42 5.35
C TRP A 153 3.09 2.60 4.98
N LEU A 154 2.86 3.21 3.80
CA LEU A 154 3.64 4.33 3.30
C LEU A 154 3.20 5.68 3.88
N SER A 155 1.90 5.84 4.15
CA SER A 155 1.30 7.13 4.53
C SER A 155 1.82 7.71 5.84
N GLU A 156 2.27 6.86 6.77
CA GLU A 156 2.76 7.31 8.08
C GLU A 156 4.13 8.02 8.00
N TYR A 157 4.92 7.73 6.99
CA TYR A 157 6.28 8.25 6.91
C TYR A 157 6.68 8.73 5.51
N TYR A 158 6.48 7.94 4.48
CA TYR A 158 7.08 8.18 3.16
C TYR A 158 6.29 9.12 2.26
N LEU A 159 5.01 9.35 2.56
CA LEU A 159 4.12 10.16 1.74
C LEU A 159 3.79 11.48 2.42
N TYR A 160 3.61 12.53 1.61
CA TYR A 160 3.07 13.78 2.11
C TYR A 160 1.66 13.55 2.67
N PRO A 161 1.39 14.01 3.92
CA PRO A 161 0.06 13.92 4.54
C PRO A 161 -1.02 14.63 3.72
N LEU A 162 -2.27 14.34 4.04
CA LEU A 162 -3.41 15.02 3.46
C LEU A 162 -3.33 16.54 3.68
N GLY A 163 -3.62 17.32 2.64
CA GLY A 163 -3.58 18.77 2.67
C GLY A 163 -2.19 19.39 2.55
N SER A 164 -1.13 18.60 2.35
CA SER A 164 0.23 19.13 2.19
C SER A 164 0.39 19.94 0.92
N MET A 165 1.00 21.13 1.07
CA MET A 165 1.30 22.06 -0.02
C MET A 165 2.82 22.29 -0.09
N VAL A 166 3.38 22.28 -1.30
CA VAL A 166 4.78 22.65 -1.60
C VAL A 166 4.76 23.60 -2.77
N ASP A 167 5.36 24.76 -2.61
CA ASP A 167 5.43 25.83 -3.63
C ASP A 167 4.06 26.19 -4.25
N GLY A 168 2.99 26.15 -3.44
CA GLY A 168 1.62 26.41 -3.87
C GLY A 168 0.92 25.27 -4.62
N GLU A 169 1.57 24.11 -4.79
CA GLU A 169 0.97 22.91 -5.36
C GLU A 169 0.56 21.92 -4.27
N LEU A 170 -0.63 21.31 -4.41
CA LEU A 170 -1.09 20.22 -3.54
C LEU A 170 -0.27 18.95 -3.86
N VAL A 171 0.47 18.45 -2.86
CA VAL A 171 1.38 17.31 -3.00
C VAL A 171 0.97 16.09 -2.15
N GLU A 172 -0.19 16.15 -1.52
CA GLU A 172 -0.70 15.04 -0.68
C GLU A 172 -0.60 13.69 -1.39
N GLY A 173 -0.17 12.66 -0.65
CA GLY A 173 -0.04 11.29 -1.15
C GLY A 173 1.14 11.05 -2.09
N ARG A 174 1.93 12.07 -2.44
CA ARG A 174 3.17 11.91 -3.22
C ARG A 174 4.33 11.53 -2.30
N PRO A 175 5.34 10.80 -2.80
CA PRO A 175 6.54 10.51 -2.04
C PRO A 175 7.26 11.77 -1.58
N ILE A 176 7.71 11.79 -0.32
CA ILE A 176 8.55 12.84 0.24
C ILE A 176 10.00 12.59 -0.23
N PRO A 177 10.62 13.49 -1.01
CA PRO A 177 11.95 13.24 -1.59
C PRO A 177 13.03 12.93 -0.56
N GLU A 178 13.03 13.64 0.58
CA GLU A 178 14.04 13.51 1.65
C GLU A 178 13.94 12.17 2.38
N ARG A 179 12.80 11.48 2.28
CA ARG A 179 12.54 10.17 2.91
C ARG A 179 12.63 9.01 1.92
N ASN A 180 12.89 9.31 0.66
CA ASN A 180 12.99 8.32 -0.40
C ASN A 180 14.23 7.46 -0.23
N GLY A 181 14.05 6.17 -0.04
CA GLY A 181 15.14 5.23 0.20
C GLY A 181 15.52 5.04 1.68
N ASP A 182 14.90 5.78 2.60
CA ASP A 182 15.11 5.57 4.04
C ASP A 182 14.69 4.16 4.46
N THR A 183 15.41 3.61 5.43
CA THR A 183 15.06 2.34 6.03
C THR A 183 14.34 2.56 7.35
N ARG A 184 13.13 2.01 7.47
CA ARG A 184 12.36 1.92 8.70
C ARG A 184 12.30 0.46 9.16
N TYR A 185 11.99 0.27 10.44
CA TYR A 185 11.78 -1.05 11.01
C TYR A 185 10.34 -1.20 11.46
N PHE A 186 9.82 -2.41 11.35
CA PHE A 186 8.48 -2.72 11.82
C PHE A 186 8.43 -4.06 12.54
N LEU A 187 7.43 -4.19 13.40
CA LEU A 187 7.13 -5.41 14.12
C LEU A 187 5.61 -5.63 14.10
N ARG A 188 5.19 -6.83 13.71
CA ARG A 188 3.77 -7.20 13.74
C ARG A 188 3.42 -7.77 15.12
N ILE A 189 2.43 -7.18 15.77
CA ILE A 189 1.88 -7.64 17.05
C ILE A 189 0.37 -7.82 16.86
N GLY A 190 -0.06 -9.07 16.74
CA GLY A 190 -1.44 -9.38 16.32
C GLY A 190 -1.73 -8.78 14.93
N ASN A 191 -2.73 -7.94 14.84
CA ASN A 191 -3.14 -7.27 13.59
C ASN A 191 -2.51 -5.87 13.41
N GLU A 192 -1.66 -5.43 14.35
CA GLU A 192 -1.05 -4.10 14.30
C GLU A 192 0.42 -4.16 13.87
N LEU A 193 0.84 -3.15 13.13
CA LEU A 193 2.24 -2.89 12.84
C LEU A 193 2.75 -1.76 13.75
N LYS A 194 3.85 -2.03 14.44
CA LYS A 194 4.59 -1.02 15.21
C LYS A 194 5.82 -0.61 14.41
N TRP A 195 5.97 0.68 14.16
CA TRP A 195 7.03 1.24 13.33
C TRP A 195 8.03 2.06 14.16
N SER A 196 9.31 1.98 13.79
CA SER A 196 10.37 2.86 14.31
C SER A 196 11.46 3.06 13.27
N SER A 197 12.28 4.09 13.47
CA SER A 197 13.53 4.30 12.75
C SER A 197 14.68 3.44 13.34
N SER A 198 14.48 2.81 14.51
CA SER A 198 15.47 1.96 15.19
C SER A 198 14.95 0.54 15.40
N CYS A 199 15.75 -0.42 14.95
CA CYS A 199 15.52 -1.84 15.22
C CYS A 199 15.59 -2.14 16.74
N ASP A 200 16.57 -1.55 17.41
CA ASP A 200 16.80 -1.77 18.85
C ASP A 200 15.67 -1.21 19.69
N GLU A 201 15.09 -0.07 19.31
CA GLU A 201 13.93 0.50 19.98
C GLU A 201 12.75 -0.48 19.95
N LEU A 202 12.39 -1.00 18.78
CA LEU A 202 11.31 -2.00 18.66
C LEU A 202 11.62 -3.27 19.44
N TYR A 203 12.85 -3.76 19.35
CA TYR A 203 13.25 -4.94 20.10
C TYR A 203 13.10 -4.72 21.61
N ASN A 204 13.63 -3.63 22.14
CA ASN A 204 13.61 -3.36 23.57
C ASN A 204 12.19 -3.13 24.11
N ASN A 205 11.33 -2.46 23.33
CA ASN A 205 9.96 -2.17 23.75
C ASN A 205 9.04 -3.41 23.73
N TYR A 206 9.33 -4.39 22.86
CA TYR A 206 8.38 -5.49 22.60
C TYR A 206 8.94 -6.90 22.78
N LYS A 207 10.24 -7.07 23.10
CA LYS A 207 10.88 -8.40 23.25
C LYS A 207 10.17 -9.33 24.21
N ASP A 208 9.54 -8.81 25.25
CA ASP A 208 8.88 -9.60 26.29
C ASP A 208 7.51 -10.14 25.86
N LEU A 209 6.96 -9.65 24.75
CA LEU A 209 5.74 -10.17 24.13
C LEU A 209 5.98 -11.40 23.25
N PHE A 210 7.24 -11.76 23.00
CA PHE A 210 7.61 -12.88 22.15
C PHE A 210 8.18 -14.05 22.94
N PRO A 211 7.95 -15.29 22.50
CA PRO A 211 8.52 -16.47 23.16
C PRO A 211 10.05 -16.39 23.14
N LYS A 212 10.65 -17.06 24.11
CA LYS A 212 12.10 -17.20 24.18
C LYS A 212 12.55 -18.45 23.44
N ASP A 213 13.73 -18.37 22.80
CA ASP A 213 14.40 -19.51 22.19
C ASP A 213 15.02 -20.44 23.26
N LEU A 214 15.67 -21.53 22.80
CA LEU A 214 16.32 -22.50 23.66
C LEU A 214 17.43 -21.91 24.55
N ASN A 215 17.98 -20.74 24.17
CA ASN A 215 19.00 -20.02 24.91
C ASN A 215 18.41 -18.93 25.83
N GLY A 216 17.09 -18.87 25.97
CA GLY A 216 16.39 -17.87 26.77
C GLY A 216 16.33 -16.48 26.17
N LYS A 217 16.75 -16.30 24.90
CA LYS A 217 16.69 -15.04 24.18
C LYS A 217 15.34 -14.89 23.48
N SER A 218 14.77 -13.67 23.51
CA SER A 218 13.51 -13.38 22.80
C SER A 218 13.62 -13.68 21.31
N THR A 219 12.56 -14.27 20.74
CA THR A 219 12.40 -14.48 19.30
C THR A 219 11.89 -13.23 18.55
N CYS A 220 11.74 -12.11 19.25
CA CYS A 220 11.41 -10.82 18.63
C CYS A 220 12.45 -10.46 17.55
N ARG A 221 11.99 -10.18 16.33
CA ARG A 221 12.85 -9.81 15.19
C ARG A 221 12.15 -8.72 14.39
N PRO A 222 12.39 -7.42 14.70
CA PRO A 222 11.94 -6.34 13.86
C PRO A 222 12.49 -6.49 12.44
N GLN A 223 11.64 -6.29 11.44
CA GLN A 223 11.99 -6.40 10.03
C GLN A 223 12.23 -5.01 9.45
N SER A 224 13.19 -4.91 8.53
CA SER A 224 13.50 -3.66 7.85
C SER A 224 12.65 -3.48 6.59
N PHE A 225 12.18 -2.27 6.38
CA PHE A 225 11.38 -1.85 5.23
C PHE A 225 11.98 -0.59 4.62
N CYS A 226 12.04 -0.53 3.29
CA CYS A 226 12.49 0.62 2.54
C CYS A 226 11.50 0.91 1.41
N PHE A 227 11.12 2.18 1.24
CA PHE A 227 10.33 2.61 0.09
C PHE A 227 11.19 3.42 -0.86
N ILE A 228 11.07 3.11 -2.14
CA ILE A 228 11.69 3.86 -3.24
C ILE A 228 10.58 4.32 -4.17
N GLY A 229 10.26 5.60 -4.10
CA GLY A 229 9.35 6.25 -5.04
C GLY A 229 10.11 6.70 -6.28
N ALA A 230 9.57 6.39 -7.47
CA ALA A 230 10.15 6.83 -8.73
C ALA A 230 9.07 7.27 -9.71
N THR A 231 9.41 8.20 -10.58
CA THR A 231 8.57 8.70 -11.66
C THR A 231 9.14 8.29 -13.02
N CYS A 232 8.40 8.53 -14.10
CA CYS A 232 8.94 8.31 -15.45
C CYS A 232 10.13 9.26 -15.76
N LEU A 233 10.24 10.39 -15.06
CA LEU A 233 11.36 11.34 -15.22
C LEU A 233 12.69 10.75 -14.72
N ASP A 234 12.64 9.76 -13.83
CA ASP A 234 13.80 9.04 -13.32
C ASP A 234 14.35 8.00 -14.34
N ASN A 235 13.70 7.87 -15.50
CA ASN A 235 14.09 6.93 -16.57
C ASN A 235 14.35 7.64 -17.90
N PRO A 236 15.45 8.39 -18.03
CA PRO A 236 15.74 9.20 -19.23
C PRO A 236 15.81 8.36 -20.51
N LYS A 237 16.33 7.12 -20.45
CA LYS A 237 16.39 6.23 -21.63
C LYS A 237 15.02 5.88 -22.20
N MET A 238 14.01 5.75 -21.32
CA MET A 238 12.63 5.49 -21.76
C MET A 238 12.00 6.74 -22.35
N LEU A 239 12.29 7.91 -21.81
CA LEU A 239 11.80 9.19 -22.33
C LEU A 239 12.41 9.51 -23.70
N GLU A 240 13.70 9.23 -23.91
CA GLU A 240 14.35 9.35 -25.23
C GLU A 240 13.68 8.50 -26.30
N LYS A 241 13.30 7.25 -25.93
CA LYS A 241 12.60 6.33 -26.85
C LYS A 241 11.12 6.67 -27.05
N ASN A 242 10.49 7.32 -26.08
CA ASN A 242 9.08 7.63 -26.06
C ASN A 242 8.82 9.08 -25.64
N PRO A 243 9.24 10.08 -26.43
CA PRO A 243 9.17 11.50 -26.03
C PRO A 243 7.75 12.00 -25.79
N ASN A 244 6.76 11.40 -26.44
CA ASN A 244 5.35 11.78 -26.28
C ASN A 244 4.66 11.14 -25.07
N TYR A 245 5.33 10.25 -24.33
CA TYR A 245 4.69 9.48 -23.25
C TYR A 245 4.22 10.37 -22.10
N VAL A 246 5.03 11.35 -21.69
CA VAL A 246 4.67 12.30 -20.63
C VAL A 246 3.43 13.12 -21.02
N ALA A 247 3.40 13.60 -22.28
CA ALA A 247 2.26 14.34 -22.81
C ALA A 247 0.97 13.48 -22.85
N GLN A 248 1.10 12.20 -23.23
CA GLN A 248 -0.02 11.26 -23.23
C GLN A 248 -0.54 10.98 -21.80
N LEU A 249 0.35 10.85 -20.81
CA LEU A 249 -0.08 10.71 -19.41
C LEU A 249 -0.69 12.00 -18.88
N ALA A 250 -0.13 13.16 -19.21
CA ALA A 250 -0.65 14.46 -18.77
C ALA A 250 -2.05 14.74 -19.35
N SER A 251 -2.36 14.23 -20.54
CA SER A 251 -3.68 14.32 -21.16
C SER A 251 -4.67 13.21 -20.70
N SER A 252 -4.23 12.27 -19.87
CA SER A 252 -5.09 11.22 -19.31
C SER A 252 -6.05 11.78 -18.26
N PRO A 253 -7.15 11.07 -17.88
CA PRO A 253 -7.99 11.45 -16.76
C PRO A 253 -7.18 11.78 -15.52
N ARG A 254 -7.60 12.81 -14.77
CA ARG A 254 -6.85 13.39 -13.64
C ARG A 254 -6.27 12.34 -12.69
N VAL A 255 -7.07 11.37 -12.26
CA VAL A 255 -6.63 10.32 -11.33
C VAL A 255 -5.52 9.46 -11.91
N LYS A 256 -5.64 9.11 -13.19
CA LYS A 256 -4.61 8.34 -13.88
C LYS A 256 -3.30 9.15 -13.99
N MET A 257 -3.41 10.42 -14.32
CA MET A 257 -2.27 11.35 -14.36
C MET A 257 -1.62 11.49 -12.97
N GLU A 258 -2.40 11.73 -11.92
CA GLU A 258 -1.90 11.84 -10.54
C GLU A 258 -1.18 10.55 -10.10
N ARG A 259 -1.76 9.38 -10.35
CA ARG A 259 -1.15 8.08 -9.98
C ARG A 259 0.09 7.77 -10.82
N LEU A 260 -0.02 7.83 -12.14
CA LEU A 260 0.97 7.28 -13.05
C LEU A 260 2.06 8.27 -13.48
N LEU A 261 1.82 9.58 -13.38
CA LEU A 261 2.83 10.60 -13.66
C LEU A 261 3.42 11.16 -12.36
N LYS A 262 2.59 11.50 -11.38
CA LYS A 262 3.04 12.17 -10.15
C LYS A 262 3.28 11.21 -8.97
N GLY A 263 2.97 9.94 -9.11
CA GLY A 263 3.17 8.95 -8.06
C GLY A 263 2.27 9.12 -6.84
N ASN A 264 1.10 9.75 -6.99
CA ASN A 264 0.17 10.04 -5.90
C ASN A 264 -0.59 8.80 -5.46
N TRP A 265 -0.37 8.37 -4.21
CA TRP A 265 -1.00 7.20 -3.59
C TRP A 265 -2.43 7.46 -3.08
N PHE A 266 -2.81 8.73 -2.89
CA PHE A 266 -4.14 9.08 -2.39
C PHE A 266 -5.13 9.41 -3.51
N ALA A 267 -4.67 9.49 -4.77
CA ALA A 267 -5.53 9.84 -5.89
C ALA A 267 -6.63 8.81 -6.07
N ARG A 268 -7.88 9.24 -5.96
CA ARG A 268 -9.10 8.46 -6.18
C ARG A 268 -9.92 9.09 -7.28
N GLU A 269 -10.69 8.29 -7.98
CA GLU A 269 -11.75 8.82 -8.83
C GLU A 269 -12.72 9.57 -7.92
N GLU A 270 -13.03 10.80 -8.27
CA GLU A 270 -14.10 11.53 -7.60
C GLU A 270 -15.39 10.75 -7.92
N GLU A 271 -15.91 10.05 -6.94
CA GLU A 271 -17.23 9.43 -7.06
C GLU A 271 -18.21 10.50 -7.49
N SER A 272 -18.80 10.31 -8.67
CA SER A 272 -19.88 11.10 -9.27
C SER A 272 -20.07 12.52 -8.73
N GLY A 273 -19.27 13.44 -9.15
CA GLY A 273 -19.59 14.83 -9.48
C GLY A 273 -20.17 15.80 -8.46
N TYR A 274 -20.68 15.38 -7.32
CA TYR A 274 -21.35 16.27 -6.37
C TYR A 274 -20.42 16.95 -5.37
N PHE A 275 -19.22 16.41 -5.10
CA PHE A 275 -18.30 16.98 -4.12
C PHE A 275 -16.87 17.02 -4.67
N LYS A 276 -16.26 18.20 -4.66
CA LYS A 276 -14.85 18.36 -5.00
C LYS A 276 -14.06 18.62 -3.72
N ARG A 277 -12.98 17.88 -3.50
CA ARG A 277 -12.07 18.07 -2.37
C ARG A 277 -11.58 19.52 -2.23
N SER A 278 -11.36 20.19 -3.35
CA SER A 278 -10.97 21.61 -3.37
C SER A 278 -12.00 22.56 -2.75
N TRP A 279 -13.24 22.13 -2.57
CA TRP A 279 -14.28 22.93 -1.92
C TRP A 279 -14.19 22.89 -0.39
N THR A 280 -13.48 21.92 0.17
CA THR A 280 -13.32 21.71 1.61
C THR A 280 -11.84 21.76 1.99
N PRO A 281 -11.18 22.93 1.97
CA PRO A 281 -9.81 23.06 2.44
C PRO A 281 -9.72 22.69 3.91
N LEU A 282 -8.61 22.06 4.31
CA LEU A 282 -8.34 21.79 5.72
C LEU A 282 -7.98 23.09 6.42
N ILE A 283 -8.56 23.31 7.59
CA ILE A 283 -8.24 24.43 8.47
C ILE A 283 -7.71 23.89 9.80
N ASN A 284 -6.74 24.57 10.37
CA ASN A 284 -6.07 24.12 11.60
C ASN A 284 -6.79 24.60 12.87
N ASP A 285 -7.64 25.62 12.77
CA ASP A 285 -8.34 26.19 13.92
C ASP A 285 -9.73 26.68 13.55
N VAL A 286 -10.65 26.60 14.49
CA VAL A 286 -12.05 27.02 14.36
C VAL A 286 -12.40 27.98 15.50
N ASP A 287 -12.81 29.19 15.18
CA ASP A 287 -13.34 30.12 16.17
C ASP A 287 -14.78 29.74 16.58
N TYR A 288 -14.89 28.88 17.58
CA TYR A 288 -16.17 28.38 18.08
C TYR A 288 -17.11 29.46 18.62
N SER A 289 -16.62 30.65 18.95
CA SER A 289 -17.44 31.78 19.41
C SER A 289 -18.35 32.32 18.29
N LYS A 290 -17.93 32.17 17.03
CA LYS A 290 -18.64 32.60 15.84
C LYS A 290 -19.61 31.57 15.27
N VAL A 291 -19.84 30.46 15.94
CA VAL A 291 -20.78 29.43 15.46
C VAL A 291 -22.21 29.85 15.75
N LYS A 292 -23.03 29.92 14.69
CA LYS A 292 -24.49 30.15 14.76
C LYS A 292 -25.22 28.87 15.21
N ARG A 293 -24.87 27.73 14.61
CA ARG A 293 -25.58 26.46 14.82
C ARG A 293 -24.69 25.26 14.47
N TYR A 294 -24.86 24.15 15.19
CA TYR A 294 -24.32 22.85 14.89
C TYR A 294 -25.39 21.92 14.33
N VAL A 295 -25.04 21.14 13.33
CA VAL A 295 -25.92 20.17 12.70
C VAL A 295 -25.19 18.86 12.54
N ARG A 296 -25.74 17.77 13.06
CA ARG A 296 -25.29 16.42 12.76
C ARG A 296 -26.27 15.73 11.83
N ALA A 297 -25.76 15.21 10.74
CA ALA A 297 -26.51 14.33 9.84
C ALA A 297 -25.97 12.92 9.93
N PHE A 298 -26.86 11.95 9.75
CA PHE A 298 -26.55 10.53 9.73
C PHE A 298 -26.95 9.95 8.38
N ASP A 299 -26.13 9.00 7.90
CA ASP A 299 -26.45 8.04 6.84
C ASP A 299 -26.39 6.66 7.49
N ILE A 300 -27.51 5.93 7.48
CA ILE A 300 -27.70 4.74 8.31
C ILE A 300 -27.64 3.48 7.45
N ALA A 301 -26.75 2.57 7.83
CA ALA A 301 -26.67 1.22 7.29
C ALA A 301 -26.63 0.20 8.44
N TYR A 302 -27.26 -0.96 8.24
CA TYR A 302 -27.43 -1.98 9.25
C TYR A 302 -26.55 -3.22 9.01
N SER A 303 -25.45 -3.03 8.29
CA SER A 303 -24.60 -4.11 7.78
C SER A 303 -23.28 -4.20 8.56
N VAL A 304 -22.85 -5.44 8.79
CA VAL A 304 -21.50 -5.74 9.30
C VAL A 304 -20.76 -6.62 8.30
N PRO A 305 -19.43 -6.57 8.24
CA PRO A 305 -18.64 -7.44 7.35
C PRO A 305 -18.99 -8.92 7.59
N SER A 306 -19.15 -9.68 6.50
CA SER A 306 -19.42 -11.12 6.50
C SER A 306 -18.67 -11.78 5.34
N GLU A 307 -18.60 -13.10 5.33
CA GLU A 307 -17.97 -13.86 4.23
C GLU A 307 -18.64 -13.59 2.86
N THR A 308 -19.96 -13.36 2.86
CA THR A 308 -20.72 -13.07 1.62
C THR A 308 -20.76 -11.59 1.26
N ASN A 309 -20.49 -10.70 2.20
CA ASN A 309 -20.38 -9.25 1.99
C ASN A 309 -19.23 -8.68 2.83
N PRO A 310 -17.98 -8.78 2.36
CA PRO A 310 -16.81 -8.30 3.12
C PRO A 310 -16.71 -6.76 3.21
N PHE A 311 -17.41 -6.03 2.35
CA PHE A 311 -17.39 -4.55 2.28
C PHE A 311 -18.81 -3.97 2.32
N PRO A 312 -19.54 -4.13 3.44
CA PRO A 312 -20.90 -3.58 3.57
C PRO A 312 -20.85 -2.06 3.73
N ASP A 313 -21.99 -1.40 3.52
CA ASP A 313 -22.14 0.02 3.78
C ASP A 313 -21.94 0.37 5.26
N TYR A 314 -21.45 1.57 5.51
CA TYR A 314 -21.23 2.10 6.86
C TYR A 314 -22.43 2.90 7.33
N THR A 315 -22.76 2.83 8.62
CA THR A 315 -23.43 3.94 9.27
C THR A 315 -22.42 5.07 9.43
N ALA A 316 -22.69 6.21 8.82
CA ALA A 316 -21.82 7.38 8.85
C ALA A 316 -22.51 8.56 9.52
N SER A 317 -21.74 9.44 10.16
CA SER A 317 -22.24 10.70 10.68
C SER A 317 -21.27 11.85 10.45
N VAL A 318 -21.83 13.04 10.17
CA VAL A 318 -21.06 14.27 9.96
C VAL A 318 -21.65 15.38 10.83
N LEU A 319 -20.80 16.01 11.65
CA LEU A 319 -21.13 17.21 12.41
C LEU A 319 -20.58 18.43 11.69
N MET A 320 -21.44 19.37 11.36
CA MET A 320 -21.11 20.64 10.72
C MET A 320 -21.48 21.81 11.61
N ALA A 321 -20.65 22.85 11.60
CA ALA A 321 -20.97 24.15 12.16
C ALA A 321 -21.29 25.14 11.04
N LYS A 322 -22.39 25.89 11.19
CA LYS A 322 -22.67 27.08 10.39
C LYS A 322 -22.10 28.28 11.12
N MET A 323 -21.22 29.04 10.45
CA MET A 323 -20.55 30.21 11.01
C MET A 323 -21.39 31.47 10.83
N GLN A 324 -21.00 32.60 11.49
CA GLN A 324 -21.69 33.89 11.39
C GLN A 324 -21.57 34.55 10.02
N ASP A 325 -20.53 34.26 9.28
CA ASP A 325 -20.27 34.69 7.90
C ASP A 325 -20.97 33.80 6.85
N ASP A 326 -21.86 32.90 7.28
CA ASP A 326 -22.55 31.90 6.49
C ASP A 326 -21.64 30.80 5.87
N SER A 327 -20.35 30.74 6.21
CA SER A 327 -19.51 29.61 5.86
C SER A 327 -19.87 28.36 6.70
N TYR A 328 -19.42 27.19 6.24
CA TYR A 328 -19.67 25.91 6.89
C TYR A 328 -18.35 25.22 7.20
N VAL A 329 -18.24 24.63 8.38
CA VAL A 329 -17.07 23.89 8.83
C VAL A 329 -17.49 22.49 9.24
N VAL A 330 -16.82 21.46 8.70
CA VAL A 330 -16.96 20.09 9.17
C VAL A 330 -16.11 19.94 10.43
N ILE A 331 -16.77 19.74 11.57
CA ILE A 331 -16.13 19.63 12.90
C ILE A 331 -15.71 18.20 13.18
N HIS A 332 -16.55 17.23 12.78
CA HIS A 332 -16.32 15.83 13.07
C HIS A 332 -17.01 14.94 12.03
N ALA A 333 -16.36 13.88 11.62
CA ALA A 333 -16.93 12.85 10.78
C ALA A 333 -16.47 11.47 11.28
N GLU A 334 -17.40 10.53 11.35
CA GLU A 334 -17.08 9.14 11.72
C GLU A 334 -17.95 8.16 10.95
N ARG A 335 -17.50 6.91 10.89
CA ARG A 335 -18.24 5.81 10.29
C ARG A 335 -18.02 4.52 11.09
N VAL A 336 -19.06 3.71 11.20
CA VAL A 336 -19.02 2.44 11.93
C VAL A 336 -19.80 1.35 11.20
N HIS A 337 -19.40 0.09 11.39
CA HIS A 337 -20.25 -1.05 11.03
C HIS A 337 -20.93 -1.55 12.28
N LYS A 338 -22.25 -1.57 12.29
CA LYS A 338 -23.07 -2.07 13.42
C LYS A 338 -24.28 -2.84 12.91
N ARG A 339 -24.78 -3.76 13.71
CA ARG A 339 -26.05 -4.45 13.45
C ARG A 339 -27.23 -3.53 13.78
N ALA A 340 -28.39 -3.83 13.22
CA ALA A 340 -29.59 -2.99 13.36
C ALA A 340 -29.89 -2.51 14.79
N GLY A 341 -29.91 -3.40 15.77
CA GLY A 341 -30.13 -3.03 17.17
C GLY A 341 -29.06 -2.13 17.78
N ASP A 342 -27.80 -2.33 17.39
CA ASP A 342 -26.67 -1.55 17.91
C ASP A 342 -26.53 -0.18 17.24
N VAL A 343 -27.10 0.00 16.04
CA VAL A 343 -27.08 1.28 15.29
C VAL A 343 -27.94 2.31 15.99
N GLU A 344 -29.12 1.94 16.46
CA GLU A 344 -30.03 2.82 17.17
C GLU A 344 -29.39 3.37 18.46
N ASP A 345 -28.85 2.48 19.29
CA ASP A 345 -28.13 2.85 20.52
C ASP A 345 -26.93 3.76 20.23
N TYR A 346 -26.18 3.47 19.16
CA TYR A 346 -25.05 4.31 18.73
C TYR A 346 -25.52 5.71 18.35
N VAL A 347 -26.53 5.83 17.49
CA VAL A 347 -27.06 7.11 17.05
C VAL A 347 -27.56 7.94 18.23
N PHE A 348 -28.34 7.32 19.14
CA PHE A 348 -28.82 8.00 20.35
C PHE A 348 -27.66 8.44 21.26
N SER A 349 -26.63 7.61 21.43
CA SER A 349 -25.48 7.96 22.24
C SER A 349 -24.71 9.16 21.70
N VAL A 350 -24.54 9.24 20.38
CA VAL A 350 -23.90 10.37 19.71
C VAL A 350 -24.72 11.64 19.84
N ILE A 351 -26.02 11.57 19.59
CA ILE A 351 -26.93 12.71 19.70
C ILE A 351 -26.95 13.25 21.14
N LYS A 352 -27.04 12.37 22.13
CA LYS A 352 -27.04 12.73 23.56
C LYS A 352 -25.76 13.48 23.93
N LYS A 353 -24.61 12.96 23.53
CA LYS A 353 -23.31 13.58 23.78
C LYS A 353 -23.22 14.97 23.14
N ASP A 354 -23.68 15.11 21.91
CA ASP A 354 -23.65 16.40 21.21
C ASP A 354 -24.62 17.42 21.84
N LEU A 355 -25.81 17.00 22.26
CA LEU A 355 -26.77 17.86 22.98
C LEU A 355 -26.20 18.40 24.29
N GLU A 356 -25.48 17.58 25.04
CA GLU A 356 -24.79 17.99 26.27
C GLU A 356 -23.68 18.99 26.01
N TYR A 357 -22.92 18.81 24.90
CA TYR A 357 -21.77 19.63 24.57
C TYR A 357 -22.15 20.97 23.94
N TYR A 358 -23.04 20.97 22.93
CA TYR A 358 -23.35 22.13 22.10
C TYR A 358 -24.57 22.96 22.53
N LYS A 359 -25.17 22.66 23.63
CA LYS A 359 -26.26 23.35 24.38
C LYS A 359 -27.08 24.40 23.59
N GLY A 360 -28.25 24.01 23.11
CA GLY A 360 -29.21 24.95 22.47
C GLY A 360 -28.89 25.41 21.04
N LYS A 361 -27.71 25.16 20.53
CA LYS A 361 -27.30 25.46 19.14
C LYS A 361 -27.22 24.21 18.25
N TYR A 362 -27.66 23.06 18.74
CA TYR A 362 -27.50 21.77 18.08
C TYR A 362 -28.82 21.23 17.50
N GLN A 363 -28.70 20.57 16.35
CA GLN A 363 -29.80 19.87 15.70
C GLN A 363 -29.28 18.60 15.04
N ALA A 364 -29.97 17.47 15.20
CA ALA A 364 -29.68 16.22 14.52
C ALA A 364 -30.69 15.98 13.39
N TYR A 365 -30.18 15.42 12.27
CA TYR A 365 -31.00 14.97 11.15
C TYR A 365 -30.77 13.47 10.95
N LEU A 366 -31.86 12.73 10.91
CA LEU A 366 -31.90 11.32 10.54
C LEU A 366 -32.56 11.19 9.18
N PRO A 367 -32.08 10.30 8.29
CA PRO A 367 -32.77 10.00 7.06
C PRO A 367 -34.13 9.39 7.39
N GLN A 368 -35.15 9.83 6.69
CA GLN A 368 -36.47 9.20 6.73
C GLN A 368 -36.60 8.38 5.45
N ASP A 369 -36.74 7.08 5.59
CA ASP A 369 -37.04 6.22 4.45
C ASP A 369 -38.46 6.54 3.96
N PRO A 370 -38.66 6.93 2.68
CA PRO A 370 -39.97 7.24 2.14
C PRO A 370 -40.94 6.06 2.15
N SER A 371 -40.44 4.85 2.39
CA SER A 371 -41.20 3.59 2.41
C SER A 371 -41.50 3.07 3.82
N ALA A 372 -41.13 3.82 4.86
CA ALA A 372 -41.37 3.45 6.26
C ALA A 372 -42.64 4.14 6.85
#